data_a17ffe95d1b27004ecaed2dabcf76f4f
#
_entry.id   a17ffe95d1b27004ecaed2dabcf76f4f
#
_cell.length_a   1.000
_cell.length_b   1.000
_cell.length_c   1.000
_cell.angle_alpha   90.00
_cell.angle_beta   90.00
_cell.angle_gamma   90.00
#
_symmetry.space_group_name_H-M   'P 1'
#
loop_
_entity.id
_entity.type
_entity.pdbx_description
1 polymer ?
#
loop_
_entity_poly.entity_id
_entity_poly.type
_entity_poly.pdbx_seq_one_letter_code
_entity_poly.pdbx_strand_id
1 'polypeptide(L)'
;MPALITHHLFGEESIDRLPAGIVTSDEERCAFLLGNQGPDPFFFRVRTPYMRDCMQLARVMHRSRMSKQFACLRDGVSHLQKHDAQLGRAFTLGLLSHYVLDRNAHPFVYEQQFGVLDADPDLASAASQVHAVIESDLDVLMLQLKRNGATTADYPPVSELVTSDRIDKVGGALMSHVARSVYGLDVGVAEYGGAVADMQMLYRIIEPAGSLKTDVIGRLEGLVSDYSLLASLAHPVTDKQPLRAGNMGHIAWKNPFTEAVSRESFPEVFDRALEDYERAAACFVECADMEQLTGRVNYSGRPLAADEEFDREE
;
A
#
# COMPACT_ATOMS: atom_id res chain seq x y z
N MET A 1 5.21 1.30 -3.93
CA MET A 1 4.45 2.52 -4.24
C MET A 1 3.05 2.10 -4.58
N PRO A 2 2.02 2.87 -4.30
CA PRO A 2 0.68 2.34 -4.09
C PRO A 2 -0.08 2.04 -5.38
N ALA A 3 -0.52 0.79 -5.49
CA ALA A 3 -1.72 0.42 -6.20
C ALA A 3 -2.92 0.89 -5.36
N LEU A 4 -3.22 2.18 -5.35
CA LEU A 4 -4.19 2.81 -4.44
C LEU A 4 -5.58 2.17 -4.54
N ILE A 5 -6.05 1.96 -5.78
CA ILE A 5 -7.37 1.39 -6.06
C ILE A 5 -7.40 -0.08 -5.65
N THR A 6 -6.38 -0.85 -5.98
CA THR A 6 -6.30 -2.27 -5.63
C THR A 6 -6.28 -2.46 -4.11
N HIS A 7 -5.53 -1.62 -3.38
CA HIS A 7 -5.55 -1.62 -1.91
C HIS A 7 -6.95 -1.30 -1.38
N HIS A 8 -7.61 -0.28 -1.90
CA HIS A 8 -8.96 0.08 -1.46
C HIS A 8 -9.96 -1.05 -1.68
N LEU A 9 -9.98 -1.65 -2.88
CA LEU A 9 -10.84 -2.80 -3.19
C LEU A 9 -10.53 -3.99 -2.28
N PHE A 10 -9.26 -4.26 -2.02
CA PHE A 10 -8.84 -5.30 -1.08
C PHE A 10 -9.30 -4.99 0.34
N GLY A 11 -9.19 -3.75 0.78
CA GLY A 11 -9.67 -3.29 2.08
C GLY A 11 -11.17 -3.49 2.26
N GLU A 12 -11.98 -3.19 1.24
CA GLU A 12 -13.43 -3.41 1.30
C GLU A 12 -13.77 -4.89 1.48
N GLU A 13 -13.16 -5.78 0.68
CA GLU A 13 -13.39 -7.23 0.79
C GLU A 13 -12.77 -7.83 2.07
N SER A 14 -11.70 -7.22 2.59
CA SER A 14 -11.08 -7.60 3.85
C SER A 14 -11.97 -7.33 5.07
N ILE A 15 -12.76 -6.26 5.05
CA ILE A 15 -13.71 -5.94 6.14
C ILE A 15 -14.72 -7.10 6.32
N ASP A 16 -15.17 -7.69 5.22
CA ASP A 16 -16.13 -8.79 5.25
C ASP A 16 -15.54 -10.11 5.81
N ARG A 17 -14.22 -10.19 5.91
CA ARG A 17 -13.46 -11.32 6.49
C ARG A 17 -13.13 -11.13 7.97
N LEU A 18 -13.39 -9.94 8.53
CA LEU A 18 -13.13 -9.67 9.94
C LEU A 18 -14.14 -10.36 10.86
N PRO A 19 -13.74 -10.73 12.07
CA PRO A 19 -14.68 -11.11 13.12
C PRO A 19 -15.74 -10.03 13.35
N ALA A 20 -16.98 -10.46 13.61
CA ALA A 20 -18.07 -9.53 13.87
C ALA A 20 -17.74 -8.57 15.02
N GLY A 21 -18.12 -7.30 14.88
CA GLY A 21 -17.93 -6.28 15.91
C GLY A 21 -16.57 -5.56 15.88
N ILE A 22 -15.74 -5.80 14.87
CA ILE A 22 -14.47 -5.07 14.68
C ILE A 22 -14.71 -3.74 13.96
N VAL A 23 -15.48 -3.73 12.88
CA VAL A 23 -15.90 -2.54 12.13
C VAL A 23 -17.42 -2.46 12.22
N THR A 24 -17.93 -1.48 12.96
CA THR A 24 -19.36 -1.36 13.31
C THR A 24 -19.98 -0.03 12.91
N SER A 25 -19.18 0.94 12.50
CA SER A 25 -19.61 2.26 12.07
C SER A 25 -18.93 2.70 10.78
N ASP A 26 -19.52 3.68 10.09
CA ASP A 26 -18.93 4.26 8.88
C ASP A 26 -17.56 4.90 9.16
N GLU A 27 -17.38 5.52 10.32
CA GLU A 27 -16.10 6.12 10.70
C GLU A 27 -15.01 5.05 10.90
N GLU A 28 -15.35 3.92 11.52
CA GLU A 28 -14.44 2.77 11.65
C GLU A 28 -14.12 2.14 10.28
N ARG A 29 -15.12 2.07 9.38
CA ARG A 29 -14.90 1.64 8.01
C ARG A 29 -13.93 2.57 7.28
N CYS A 30 -14.13 3.89 7.37
CA CYS A 30 -13.21 4.88 6.79
C CYS A 30 -11.80 4.77 7.40
N ALA A 31 -11.69 4.57 8.71
CA ALA A 31 -10.40 4.38 9.38
C ALA A 31 -9.69 3.10 8.91
N PHE A 32 -10.42 2.01 8.72
CA PHE A 32 -9.88 0.78 8.17
C PHE A 32 -9.37 0.98 6.74
N LEU A 33 -10.20 1.56 5.86
CA LEU A 33 -9.86 1.79 4.46
C LEU A 33 -8.68 2.77 4.31
N LEU A 34 -8.59 3.78 5.18
CA LEU A 34 -7.41 4.65 5.22
C LEU A 34 -6.17 3.90 5.74
N GLY A 35 -6.32 3.11 6.79
CA GLY A 35 -5.25 2.23 7.29
C GLY A 35 -4.76 1.25 6.23
N ASN A 36 -5.64 0.79 5.35
CA ASN A 36 -5.32 -0.07 4.22
C ASN A 36 -4.46 0.63 3.13
N GLN A 37 -4.29 1.95 3.17
CA GLN A 37 -3.24 2.62 2.39
C GLN A 37 -1.86 2.52 3.05
N GLY A 38 -1.77 1.93 4.25
CA GLY A 38 -0.52 1.61 4.94
C GLY A 38 0.39 2.81 5.18
N PRO A 39 1.70 2.63 5.03
CA PRO A 39 2.68 3.71 5.14
C PRO A 39 2.81 4.54 3.85
N ASP A 40 2.16 4.17 2.76
CA ASP A 40 2.33 4.76 1.43
C ASP A 40 2.04 6.26 1.37
N PRO A 41 1.05 6.82 2.09
CA PRO A 41 0.85 8.26 2.11
C PRO A 41 2.13 9.04 2.46
N PHE A 42 3.02 8.49 3.27
CA PHE A 42 4.27 9.17 3.64
C PHE A 42 5.24 9.40 2.47
N PHE A 43 5.15 8.64 1.38
CA PHE A 43 5.91 8.91 0.15
C PHE A 43 5.50 10.24 -0.51
N PHE A 44 4.29 10.70 -0.23
CA PHE A 44 3.71 11.94 -0.76
C PHE A 44 3.86 13.13 0.18
N ARG A 45 4.40 12.95 1.38
CA ARG A 45 4.51 14.01 2.39
C ARG A 45 5.60 15.02 2.04
N VAL A 46 5.25 15.99 1.17
CA VAL A 46 6.20 16.98 0.63
C VAL A 46 6.06 18.38 1.26
N ARG A 47 4.91 18.71 1.86
CA ARG A 47 4.64 20.02 2.45
C ARG A 47 4.92 20.04 3.96
N THR A 48 6.11 19.58 4.36
CA THR A 48 6.55 19.52 5.76
C THR A 48 8.07 19.68 5.86
N PRO A 49 8.60 20.27 6.94
CA PRO A 49 10.05 20.22 7.21
C PRO A 49 10.56 18.80 7.54
N TYR A 50 9.66 17.86 7.87
CA TYR A 50 9.97 16.46 8.20
C TYR A 50 9.86 15.50 7.00
N MET A 51 9.83 16.02 5.78
CA MET A 51 9.67 15.23 4.54
C MET A 51 10.64 14.02 4.50
N ARG A 52 11.90 14.24 4.84
CA ARG A 52 12.93 13.19 4.82
C ARG A 52 12.57 12.03 5.75
N ASP A 53 12.20 12.34 7.00
CA ASP A 53 11.88 11.32 8.00
C ASP A 53 10.58 10.59 7.67
N CYS A 54 9.60 11.28 7.10
CA CYS A 54 8.36 10.67 6.61
C CYS A 54 8.64 9.68 5.47
N MET A 55 9.41 10.08 4.46
CA MET A 55 9.77 9.20 3.35
C MET A 55 10.66 8.03 3.82
N GLN A 56 11.54 8.27 4.79
CA GLN A 56 12.34 7.20 5.37
C GLN A 56 11.45 6.21 6.13
N LEU A 57 10.49 6.70 6.93
CA LEU A 57 9.55 5.85 7.64
C LEU A 57 8.79 4.92 6.68
N ALA A 58 8.26 5.47 5.57
CA ALA A 58 7.61 4.66 4.55
C ALA A 58 8.53 3.53 4.05
N ARG A 59 9.78 3.85 3.72
CA ARG A 59 10.75 2.86 3.22
C ARG A 59 11.10 1.77 4.23
N VAL A 60 11.41 2.15 5.48
CA VAL A 60 11.81 1.15 6.48
C VAL A 60 10.66 0.28 6.94
N MET A 61 9.43 0.83 6.96
CA MET A 61 8.23 0.06 7.25
C MET A 61 7.98 -1.04 6.21
N HIS A 62 8.30 -0.83 4.94
CA HIS A 62 8.16 -1.85 3.91
C HIS A 62 9.26 -2.91 3.93
N ARG A 63 10.41 -2.62 4.55
CA ARG A 63 11.61 -3.45 4.41
C ARG A 63 11.91 -4.36 5.57
N SER A 64 11.69 -3.89 6.81
CA SER A 64 12.19 -4.58 7.99
C SER A 64 11.30 -4.41 9.21
N ARG A 65 11.52 -5.26 10.22
CA ARG A 65 10.89 -5.17 11.56
C ARG A 65 9.36 -5.31 11.56
N MET A 66 8.80 -6.13 10.66
CA MET A 66 7.34 -6.32 10.51
C MET A 66 6.68 -6.77 11.81
N SER A 67 7.27 -7.75 12.50
CA SER A 67 6.72 -8.26 13.77
C SER A 67 6.73 -7.20 14.86
N LYS A 68 7.79 -6.38 14.92
CA LYS A 68 7.87 -5.23 15.86
C LYS A 68 6.85 -4.14 15.50
N GLN A 69 6.61 -3.87 14.20
CA GLN A 69 5.58 -2.92 13.76
C GLN A 69 4.21 -3.32 14.33
N PHE A 70 3.79 -4.55 14.06
CA PHE A 70 2.45 -5.00 14.45
C PHE A 70 2.32 -5.17 15.97
N ALA A 71 3.39 -5.58 16.68
CA ALA A 71 3.42 -5.57 18.13
C ALA A 71 3.26 -4.15 18.70
N CYS A 72 3.99 -3.17 18.14
CA CYS A 72 3.93 -1.76 18.53
C CYS A 72 2.56 -1.14 18.24
N LEU A 73 1.96 -1.44 17.07
CA LEU A 73 0.61 -0.96 16.73
C LEU A 73 -0.44 -1.50 17.70
N ARG A 74 -0.39 -2.80 18.02
CA ARG A 74 -1.31 -3.42 18.98
C ARG A 74 -1.16 -2.82 20.37
N ASP A 75 0.07 -2.61 20.82
CA ASP A 75 0.37 -1.92 22.06
C ASP A 75 -0.16 -0.48 22.03
N GLY A 76 0.09 0.26 20.96
CA GLY A 76 -0.40 1.63 20.77
C GLY A 76 -1.92 1.74 20.88
N VAL A 77 -2.66 0.81 20.28
CA VAL A 77 -4.13 0.76 20.41
C VAL A 77 -4.56 0.62 21.87
N SER A 78 -3.85 -0.17 22.67
CA SER A 78 -4.17 -0.36 24.09
C SER A 78 -4.00 0.90 24.95
N HIS A 79 -3.18 1.84 24.49
CA HIS A 79 -2.91 3.12 25.14
C HIS A 79 -3.81 4.28 24.66
N LEU A 80 -4.62 4.07 23.62
CA LEU A 80 -5.60 5.04 23.19
C LEU A 80 -6.72 5.21 24.22
N GLN A 81 -7.33 6.39 24.22
CA GLN A 81 -8.53 6.60 25.03
C GLN A 81 -9.64 5.64 24.59
N LYS A 82 -10.47 5.20 25.53
CA LYS A 82 -11.51 4.17 25.30
C LYS A 82 -12.38 4.44 24.06
N HIS A 83 -12.74 5.71 23.83
CA HIS A 83 -13.57 6.08 22.66
C HIS A 83 -12.79 6.03 21.34
N ASP A 84 -11.45 6.11 21.32
CA ASP A 84 -10.60 6.05 20.14
C ASP A 84 -10.02 4.66 19.89
N ALA A 85 -10.05 3.78 20.91
CA ALA A 85 -9.41 2.45 20.81
C ALA A 85 -10.04 1.57 19.70
N GLN A 86 -11.35 1.68 19.47
CA GLN A 86 -12.02 0.91 18.42
C GLN A 86 -11.66 1.45 17.03
N LEU A 87 -11.61 2.77 16.88
CA LEU A 87 -11.14 3.43 15.67
C LEU A 87 -9.68 3.07 15.36
N GLY A 88 -8.81 3.12 16.38
CA GLY A 88 -7.41 2.73 16.26
C GLY A 88 -7.23 1.26 15.90
N ARG A 89 -8.09 0.37 16.42
CA ARG A 89 -8.10 -1.05 16.04
C ARG A 89 -8.48 -1.23 14.56
N ALA A 90 -9.53 -0.54 14.11
CA ALA A 90 -9.94 -0.58 12.71
C ALA A 90 -8.81 -0.10 11.79
N PHE A 91 -8.18 1.04 12.10
CA PHE A 91 -7.03 1.56 11.35
C PHE A 91 -5.88 0.56 11.32
N THR A 92 -5.54 -0.06 12.44
CA THR A 92 -4.43 -1.02 12.53
C THR A 92 -4.71 -2.29 11.72
N LEU A 93 -5.94 -2.80 11.74
CA LEU A 93 -6.33 -3.95 10.92
C LEU A 93 -6.38 -3.59 9.42
N GLY A 94 -6.70 -2.35 9.07
CA GLY A 94 -6.51 -1.83 7.74
C GLY A 94 -5.04 -1.83 7.31
N LEU A 95 -4.13 -1.38 8.18
CA LEU A 95 -2.69 -1.43 7.89
C LEU A 95 -2.17 -2.87 7.77
N LEU A 96 -2.73 -3.80 8.55
CA LEU A 96 -2.45 -5.22 8.39
C LEU A 96 -2.94 -5.75 7.02
N SER A 97 -4.10 -5.30 6.54
CA SER A 97 -4.60 -5.70 5.22
C SER A 97 -3.70 -5.18 4.09
N HIS A 98 -3.20 -3.95 4.19
CA HIS A 98 -2.19 -3.42 3.27
C HIS A 98 -0.95 -4.33 3.22
N TYR A 99 -0.36 -4.62 4.38
CA TYR A 99 0.81 -5.49 4.46
C TYR A 99 0.55 -6.88 3.86
N VAL A 100 -0.61 -7.47 4.11
CA VAL A 100 -0.93 -8.81 3.60
C VAL A 100 -1.12 -8.80 2.09
N LEU A 101 -1.76 -7.77 1.53
CA LEU A 101 -1.84 -7.64 0.07
C LEU A 101 -0.44 -7.49 -0.52
N ASP A 102 0.36 -6.58 -0.02
CA ASP A 102 1.71 -6.31 -0.51
C ASP A 102 2.60 -7.55 -0.53
N ARG A 103 2.70 -8.26 0.60
CA ARG A 103 3.56 -9.45 0.69
C ARG A 103 3.16 -10.58 -0.27
N ASN A 104 1.89 -10.61 -0.69
CA ASN A 104 1.37 -11.58 -1.65
C ASN A 104 1.47 -11.11 -3.10
N ALA A 105 1.24 -9.81 -3.35
CA ALA A 105 1.17 -9.21 -4.68
C ALA A 105 2.55 -8.80 -5.24
N HIS A 106 3.42 -8.24 -4.41
CA HIS A 106 4.70 -7.73 -4.87
C HIS A 106 5.62 -8.75 -5.55
N PRO A 107 5.67 -10.05 -5.16
CA PRO A 107 6.45 -11.00 -5.94
C PRO A 107 6.01 -11.09 -7.41
N PHE A 108 4.71 -10.97 -7.67
CA PHE A 108 4.16 -10.92 -9.03
C PHE A 108 4.54 -9.62 -9.77
N VAL A 109 4.47 -8.48 -9.08
CA VAL A 109 4.84 -7.16 -9.63
C VAL A 109 6.35 -7.10 -9.92
N TYR A 110 7.20 -7.57 -9.00
CA TYR A 110 8.65 -7.58 -9.19
C TYR A 110 9.10 -8.51 -10.32
N GLU A 111 8.46 -9.66 -10.50
CA GLU A 111 8.75 -10.53 -11.65
C GLU A 111 8.53 -9.80 -12.96
N GLN A 112 7.42 -9.09 -13.11
CA GLN A 112 7.15 -8.30 -14.30
C GLN A 112 8.15 -7.14 -14.45
N GLN A 113 8.43 -6.43 -13.38
CA GLN A 113 9.40 -5.33 -13.37
C GLN A 113 10.77 -5.81 -13.84
N PHE A 114 11.27 -6.90 -13.26
CA PHE A 114 12.57 -7.46 -13.65
C PHE A 114 12.56 -7.92 -15.11
N GLY A 115 11.49 -8.56 -15.56
CA GLY A 115 11.35 -8.95 -16.96
C GLY A 115 11.38 -7.76 -17.93
N VAL A 116 10.81 -6.61 -17.57
CA VAL A 116 10.88 -5.38 -18.38
C VAL A 116 12.31 -4.82 -18.38
N LEU A 117 12.95 -4.74 -17.22
CA LEU A 117 14.32 -4.22 -17.11
C LEU A 117 15.37 -5.11 -17.79
N ASP A 118 15.17 -6.42 -17.77
CA ASP A 118 16.01 -7.38 -18.50
C ASP A 118 15.84 -7.25 -20.02
N ALA A 119 14.62 -6.97 -20.48
CA ALA A 119 14.33 -6.78 -21.89
C ALA A 119 14.84 -5.44 -22.45
N ASP A 120 14.89 -4.40 -21.61
CA ASP A 120 15.37 -3.06 -21.94
C ASP A 120 16.22 -2.50 -20.80
N PRO A 121 17.56 -2.73 -20.84
CA PRO A 121 18.48 -2.24 -19.82
C PRO A 121 18.57 -0.71 -19.70
N ASP A 122 18.16 0.04 -20.71
CA ASP A 122 18.15 1.51 -20.66
C ASP A 122 17.11 2.03 -19.64
N LEU A 123 16.12 1.20 -19.28
CA LEU A 123 15.14 1.49 -18.23
C LEU A 123 15.67 1.26 -16.80
N ALA A 124 16.90 0.84 -16.60
CA ALA A 124 17.43 0.55 -15.25
C ALA A 124 17.36 1.77 -14.30
N SER A 125 17.55 2.98 -14.82
CA SER A 125 17.41 4.23 -14.05
C SER A 125 15.93 4.60 -13.76
N ALA A 126 14.98 3.98 -14.44
CA ALA A 126 13.54 4.20 -14.35
C ALA A 126 12.80 3.02 -13.65
N ALA A 127 13.51 2.19 -12.88
CA ALA A 127 12.94 1.00 -12.26
C ALA A 127 11.71 1.31 -11.39
N SER A 128 11.70 2.43 -10.65
CA SER A 128 10.55 2.86 -9.85
C SER A 128 9.35 3.27 -10.70
N GLN A 129 9.58 3.87 -11.87
CA GLN A 129 8.53 4.25 -12.82
C GLN A 129 7.94 3.01 -13.49
N VAL A 130 8.78 2.04 -13.87
CA VAL A 130 8.33 0.74 -14.41
C VAL A 130 7.43 0.03 -13.39
N HIS A 131 7.83 -0.01 -12.13
CA HIS A 131 7.03 -0.56 -11.03
C HIS A 131 5.67 0.13 -10.93
N ALA A 132 5.66 1.47 -10.89
CA ALA A 132 4.44 2.26 -10.76
C ALA A 132 3.48 2.08 -11.96
N VAL A 133 4.00 1.94 -13.18
CA VAL A 133 3.18 1.67 -14.37
C VAL A 133 2.51 0.29 -14.28
N ILE A 134 3.25 -0.74 -13.84
CA ILE A 134 2.69 -2.08 -13.64
C ILE A 134 1.55 -2.03 -12.61
N GLU A 135 1.74 -1.36 -11.49
CA GLU A 135 0.72 -1.20 -10.46
C GLU A 135 -0.49 -0.40 -10.94
N SER A 136 -0.26 0.66 -11.73
CA SER A 136 -1.35 1.44 -12.35
C SER A 136 -2.20 0.58 -13.30
N ASP A 137 -1.58 -0.29 -14.11
CA ASP A 137 -2.29 -1.22 -14.97
C ASP A 137 -3.10 -2.25 -14.16
N LEU A 138 -2.55 -2.73 -13.03
CA LEU A 138 -3.24 -3.64 -12.12
C LEU A 138 -4.43 -2.95 -11.42
N ASP A 139 -4.29 -1.69 -11.03
CA ASP A 139 -5.38 -0.88 -10.49
C ASP A 139 -6.55 -0.76 -11.48
N VAL A 140 -6.25 -0.45 -12.74
CA VAL A 140 -7.26 -0.39 -13.81
C VAL A 140 -7.92 -1.75 -14.02
N LEU A 141 -7.14 -2.84 -14.06
CA LEU A 141 -7.67 -4.18 -14.21
C LEU A 141 -8.62 -4.55 -13.08
N MET A 142 -8.17 -4.38 -11.84
CA MET A 142 -8.95 -4.76 -10.65
C MET A 142 -10.20 -3.90 -10.51
N LEU A 143 -10.12 -2.60 -10.81
CA LEU A 143 -11.29 -1.72 -10.84
C LEU A 143 -12.34 -2.23 -11.83
N GLN A 144 -11.94 -2.52 -13.06
CA GLN A 144 -12.85 -3.00 -14.10
C GLN A 144 -13.48 -4.35 -13.73
N LEU A 145 -12.71 -5.28 -13.16
CA LEU A 145 -13.21 -6.59 -12.73
C LEU A 145 -14.16 -6.49 -11.55
N LYS A 146 -13.82 -5.69 -10.52
CA LYS A 146 -14.58 -5.60 -9.27
C LYS A 146 -15.75 -4.60 -9.34
N ARG A 147 -15.78 -3.71 -10.34
CA ARG A 147 -16.78 -2.63 -10.51
C ARG A 147 -17.46 -2.66 -11.89
N ASN A 148 -17.68 -3.86 -12.44
CA ASN A 148 -18.47 -4.09 -13.67
C ASN A 148 -18.01 -3.25 -14.86
N GLY A 149 -16.72 -3.12 -15.09
CA GLY A 149 -16.15 -2.38 -16.21
C GLY A 149 -16.00 -0.87 -15.98
N ALA A 150 -16.14 -0.41 -14.73
CA ALA A 150 -15.95 0.99 -14.41
C ALA A 150 -14.51 1.47 -14.70
N THR A 151 -14.38 2.74 -15.00
CA THR A 151 -13.10 3.42 -15.25
C THR A 151 -12.68 4.30 -14.09
N THR A 152 -11.46 4.78 -14.10
CA THR A 152 -10.96 5.76 -13.12
C THR A 152 -11.63 7.14 -13.23
N ALA A 153 -12.38 7.39 -14.31
CA ALA A 153 -13.27 8.55 -14.38
C ALA A 153 -14.55 8.36 -13.54
N ASP A 154 -15.06 7.12 -13.43
CA ASP A 154 -16.22 6.77 -12.62
C ASP A 154 -15.85 6.63 -11.15
N TYR A 155 -14.64 6.13 -10.86
CA TYR A 155 -14.06 5.95 -9.53
C TYR A 155 -12.69 6.65 -9.46
N PRO A 156 -12.66 7.98 -9.25
CA PRO A 156 -11.40 8.70 -9.13
C PRO A 156 -10.59 8.24 -7.92
N PRO A 157 -9.29 7.95 -8.04
CA PRO A 157 -8.46 7.46 -6.92
C PRO A 157 -8.53 8.35 -5.67
N VAL A 158 -8.67 9.65 -5.85
CA VAL A 158 -8.79 10.59 -4.72
C VAL A 158 -10.03 10.35 -3.86
N SER A 159 -11.09 9.77 -4.40
CA SER A 159 -12.32 9.47 -3.65
C SER A 159 -12.14 8.34 -2.64
N GLU A 160 -11.10 7.53 -2.80
CA GLU A 160 -10.78 6.41 -1.92
C GLU A 160 -10.02 6.84 -0.64
N LEU A 161 -9.49 8.06 -0.64
CA LEU A 161 -8.74 8.63 0.49
C LEU A 161 -9.65 9.40 1.44
N VAL A 162 -10.66 8.72 2.01
CA VAL A 162 -11.61 9.35 2.96
C VAL A 162 -11.00 9.41 4.35
N THR A 163 -11.04 10.58 4.98
CA THR A 163 -10.55 10.77 6.34
C THR A 163 -11.40 11.78 7.14
N SER A 164 -11.12 11.90 8.43
CA SER A 164 -11.64 12.93 9.34
C SER A 164 -10.52 13.38 10.29
N ASP A 165 -10.70 14.55 10.94
CA ASP A 165 -9.74 15.04 11.94
C ASP A 165 -9.44 14.00 13.04
N ARG A 166 -10.45 13.19 13.37
CA ARG A 166 -10.30 12.13 14.38
C ARG A 166 -9.52 10.95 13.85
N ILE A 167 -9.77 10.49 12.63
CA ILE A 167 -9.01 9.42 11.96
C ILE A 167 -7.56 9.85 11.81
N ASP A 168 -7.31 11.08 11.32
CA ASP A 168 -5.96 11.63 11.16
C ASP A 168 -5.19 11.67 12.48
N LYS A 169 -5.86 12.09 13.57
CA LYS A 169 -5.26 12.13 14.89
C LYS A 169 -4.93 10.74 15.45
N VAL A 170 -5.85 9.79 15.33
CA VAL A 170 -5.68 8.43 15.85
C VAL A 170 -4.67 7.66 15.02
N GLY A 171 -4.80 7.64 13.70
CA GLY A 171 -3.85 7.02 12.78
C GLY A 171 -2.46 7.65 12.90
N GLY A 172 -2.39 8.99 12.95
CA GLY A 172 -1.14 9.72 13.15
C GLY A 172 -0.46 9.40 14.49
N ALA A 173 -1.21 9.23 15.58
CA ALA A 173 -0.65 8.84 16.87
C ALA A 173 -0.04 7.43 16.81
N LEU A 174 -0.71 6.48 16.19
CA LEU A 174 -0.22 5.11 16.01
C LEU A 174 1.02 5.08 15.12
N MET A 175 1.02 5.79 13.98
CA MET A 175 2.16 5.86 13.08
C MET A 175 3.37 6.56 13.70
N SER A 176 3.14 7.67 14.45
CA SER A 176 4.19 8.35 15.22
C SER A 176 4.79 7.44 16.31
N HIS A 177 3.96 6.62 16.97
CA HIS A 177 4.41 5.64 17.96
C HIS A 177 5.32 4.58 17.31
N VAL A 178 4.92 4.02 16.16
CA VAL A 178 5.75 3.08 15.39
C VAL A 178 7.07 3.74 14.96
N ALA A 179 7.00 4.94 14.38
CA ALA A 179 8.19 5.66 13.92
C ALA A 179 9.24 5.77 15.03
N ARG A 180 8.83 6.20 16.21
CA ARG A 180 9.73 6.42 17.33
C ARG A 180 10.19 5.13 17.99
N SER A 181 9.25 4.21 18.28
CA SER A 181 9.53 3.02 19.09
C SER A 181 10.22 1.90 18.31
N VAL A 182 9.94 1.78 17.01
CA VAL A 182 10.49 0.71 16.16
C VAL A 182 11.68 1.19 15.35
N TYR A 183 11.62 2.42 14.83
CA TYR A 183 12.61 2.92 13.85
C TYR A 183 13.47 4.08 14.35
N GLY A 184 13.19 4.65 15.53
CA GLY A 184 13.96 5.78 16.05
C GLY A 184 13.80 7.07 15.25
N LEU A 185 12.73 7.20 14.47
CA LEU A 185 12.44 8.37 13.62
C LEU A 185 11.51 9.35 14.33
N ASP A 186 11.75 10.67 14.15
CA ASP A 186 10.90 11.72 14.72
C ASP A 186 9.83 12.17 13.72
N VAL A 187 8.77 11.36 13.61
CA VAL A 187 7.59 11.67 12.78
C VAL A 187 6.44 12.05 13.70
N GLY A 188 6.01 13.30 13.62
CA GLY A 188 4.96 13.87 14.46
C GLY A 188 3.57 13.31 14.15
N VAL A 189 2.65 13.42 15.12
CA VAL A 189 1.26 12.92 15.00
C VAL A 189 0.52 13.53 13.81
N ALA A 190 0.79 14.79 13.45
CA ALA A 190 0.13 15.46 12.34
C ALA A 190 0.63 15.02 10.95
N GLU A 191 1.75 14.27 10.89
CA GLU A 191 2.40 13.98 9.61
C GLU A 191 1.62 12.98 8.77
N TYR A 192 0.93 12.00 9.37
CA TYR A 192 0.13 11.03 8.61
C TYR A 192 -1.07 11.68 7.92
N GLY A 193 -1.90 12.44 8.65
CA GLY A 193 -3.01 13.19 8.05
C GLY A 193 -2.53 14.21 7.02
N GLY A 194 -1.39 14.89 7.29
CA GLY A 194 -0.74 15.75 6.31
C GLY A 194 -0.28 15.00 5.05
N ALA A 195 0.19 13.77 5.19
CA ALA A 195 0.60 12.91 4.08
C ALA A 195 -0.61 12.49 3.22
N VAL A 196 -1.73 12.13 3.85
CA VAL A 196 -2.99 11.85 3.16
C VAL A 196 -3.47 13.07 2.38
N ALA A 197 -3.43 14.26 2.98
CA ALA A 197 -3.82 15.51 2.31
C ALA A 197 -2.89 15.87 1.12
N ASP A 198 -1.58 15.60 1.23
CA ASP A 198 -0.62 15.79 0.16
C ASP A 198 -0.86 14.79 -0.98
N MET A 199 -1.14 13.54 -0.65
CA MET A 199 -1.50 12.47 -1.61
C MET A 199 -2.81 12.81 -2.35
N GLN A 200 -3.86 13.22 -1.63
CA GLN A 200 -5.11 13.70 -2.25
C GLN A 200 -4.87 14.86 -3.20
N MET A 201 -4.04 15.83 -2.81
CA MET A 201 -3.72 16.97 -3.66
C MET A 201 -3.03 16.53 -4.94
N LEU A 202 -2.07 15.59 -4.84
CA LEU A 202 -1.36 15.07 -6.01
C LEU A 202 -2.32 14.37 -6.96
N TYR A 203 -3.15 13.44 -6.48
CA TYR A 203 -4.11 12.74 -7.35
C TYR A 203 -5.12 13.67 -8.02
N ARG A 204 -5.56 14.76 -7.36
CA ARG A 204 -6.39 15.79 -8.02
C ARG A 204 -5.68 16.55 -9.14
N ILE A 205 -4.35 16.54 -9.15
CA ILE A 205 -3.54 17.20 -10.18
C ILE A 205 -3.29 16.27 -11.36
N ILE A 206 -2.91 15.01 -11.08
CA ILE A 206 -2.50 14.06 -12.13
C ILE A 206 -3.68 13.31 -12.75
N GLU A 207 -4.84 13.26 -12.07
CA GLU A 207 -6.03 12.57 -12.56
C GLU A 207 -7.10 13.56 -13.12
N PRO A 208 -7.83 13.18 -14.15
CA PRO A 208 -7.64 11.97 -14.96
C PRO A 208 -6.41 12.06 -15.85
N ALA A 209 -5.77 10.91 -16.10
CA ALA A 209 -4.62 10.80 -16.98
C ALA A 209 -4.97 11.26 -18.42
N GLY A 210 -4.00 11.89 -19.12
CA GLY A 210 -4.23 12.45 -20.46
C GLY A 210 -4.93 13.81 -20.45
N SER A 211 -5.14 14.43 -19.30
CA SER A 211 -5.53 15.83 -19.22
C SER A 211 -4.36 16.73 -19.65
N LEU A 212 -4.68 17.94 -20.16
CA LEU A 212 -3.65 18.95 -20.49
C LEU A 212 -2.72 19.24 -19.31
N LYS A 213 -3.21 19.06 -18.07
CA LYS A 213 -2.43 19.22 -16.85
C LYS A 213 -1.36 18.14 -16.69
N THR A 214 -1.71 16.87 -16.93
CA THR A 214 -0.79 15.74 -16.84
C THR A 214 0.32 15.85 -17.88
N ASP A 215 -0.02 16.28 -19.12
CA ASP A 215 0.97 16.50 -20.19
C ASP A 215 1.95 17.64 -19.86
N VAL A 216 1.47 18.72 -19.22
CA VAL A 216 2.33 19.85 -18.81
C VAL A 216 3.27 19.42 -17.68
N ILE A 217 2.77 18.69 -16.69
CA ILE A 217 3.58 18.18 -15.57
C ILE A 217 4.63 17.20 -16.08
N GLY A 218 4.24 16.24 -16.92
CA GLY A 218 5.18 15.29 -17.52
C GLY A 218 6.31 15.97 -18.33
N ARG A 219 6.00 17.07 -19.03
CA ARG A 219 7.00 17.86 -19.74
C ARG A 219 7.92 18.65 -18.81
N LEU A 220 7.42 19.18 -17.68
CA LEU A 220 8.25 19.89 -16.70
C LEU A 220 9.18 18.93 -15.95
N GLU A 221 8.70 17.74 -15.58
CA GLU A 221 9.55 16.71 -14.98
C GLU A 221 10.57 16.16 -15.99
N GLY A 222 10.19 15.97 -17.25
CA GLY A 222 11.09 15.55 -18.33
C GLY A 222 12.23 16.54 -18.65
N LEU A 223 12.18 17.77 -18.12
CA LEU A 223 13.32 18.70 -18.14
C LEU A 223 14.35 18.40 -17.03
N VAL A 224 13.96 17.61 -16.02
CA VAL A 224 14.79 17.27 -14.84
C VAL A 224 15.19 15.79 -14.85
N SER A 225 14.34 14.94 -15.43
CA SER A 225 14.55 13.50 -15.54
C SER A 225 13.97 13.00 -16.87
N ASP A 226 14.65 12.03 -17.50
CA ASP A 226 14.18 11.42 -18.75
C ASP A 226 12.84 10.69 -18.60
N TYR A 227 12.44 10.39 -17.37
CA TYR A 227 11.19 9.68 -17.03
C TYR A 227 10.43 10.41 -15.92
N SER A 228 9.14 10.68 -16.16
CA SER A 228 8.27 11.33 -15.18
C SER A 228 7.69 10.32 -14.17
N LEU A 229 8.05 10.46 -12.89
CA LEU A 229 7.46 9.65 -11.83
C LEU A 229 5.97 9.98 -11.63
N LEU A 230 5.58 11.25 -11.67
CA LEU A 230 4.18 11.66 -11.49
C LEU A 230 3.29 11.15 -12.61
N ALA A 231 3.80 11.12 -13.86
CA ALA A 231 3.06 10.55 -14.99
C ALA A 231 2.87 9.03 -14.84
N SER A 232 3.82 8.31 -14.23
CA SER A 232 3.72 6.87 -14.01
C SER A 232 2.74 6.48 -12.89
N LEU A 233 2.34 7.44 -12.04
CA LEU A 233 1.33 7.24 -10.99
C LEU A 233 -0.10 7.50 -11.48
N ALA A 234 -0.26 8.10 -12.66
CA ALA A 234 -1.57 8.43 -13.19
C ALA A 234 -2.21 7.21 -13.86
N HIS A 235 -3.50 6.98 -13.57
CA HIS A 235 -4.23 5.86 -14.14
C HIS A 235 -4.83 6.23 -15.51
N PRO A 236 -4.65 5.40 -16.55
CA PRO A 236 -5.31 5.63 -17.82
C PRO A 236 -6.82 5.48 -17.70
N VAL A 237 -7.57 6.45 -18.22
CA VAL A 237 -9.02 6.33 -18.37
C VAL A 237 -9.29 5.49 -19.61
N THR A 238 -9.60 4.22 -19.43
CA THR A 238 -9.79 3.28 -20.53
C THR A 238 -10.82 2.21 -20.19
N ASP A 239 -11.56 1.76 -21.18
CA ASP A 239 -12.45 0.60 -21.14
C ASP A 239 -11.72 -0.71 -21.52
N LYS A 240 -10.47 -0.61 -21.98
CA LYS A 240 -9.64 -1.76 -22.33
C LYS A 240 -9.00 -2.36 -21.09
N GLN A 241 -9.25 -3.65 -20.89
CA GLN A 241 -8.64 -4.38 -19.78
C GLN A 241 -7.16 -4.66 -20.07
N PRO A 242 -6.23 -4.34 -19.16
CA PRO A 242 -4.81 -4.66 -19.28
C PRO A 242 -4.53 -6.15 -18.93
N LEU A 243 -5.11 -7.07 -19.72
CA LEU A 243 -5.10 -8.51 -19.46
C LEU A 243 -3.70 -9.11 -19.34
N ARG A 244 -2.70 -8.53 -20.03
CA ARG A 244 -1.30 -8.98 -19.94
C ARG A 244 -0.70 -8.66 -18.57
N ALA A 245 -0.92 -7.44 -18.07
CA ALA A 245 -0.45 -7.03 -16.75
C ALA A 245 -1.00 -7.96 -15.65
N GLY A 246 -2.26 -8.37 -15.76
CA GLY A 246 -2.90 -9.31 -14.83
C GLY A 246 -2.59 -10.79 -15.05
N ASN A 247 -1.73 -11.17 -16.02
CA ASN A 247 -1.47 -12.57 -16.39
C ASN A 247 -2.74 -13.40 -16.60
N MET A 248 -3.77 -12.81 -17.23
CA MET A 248 -5.03 -13.51 -17.47
C MET A 248 -4.91 -14.73 -18.40
N GLY A 249 -3.76 -14.89 -19.07
CA GLY A 249 -3.41 -16.07 -19.87
C GLY A 249 -2.71 -17.19 -19.08
N HIS A 250 -2.54 -17.05 -17.78
CA HIS A 250 -1.91 -18.05 -16.90
C HIS A 250 -0.52 -18.51 -17.37
N ILE A 251 0.29 -17.57 -17.89
CA ILE A 251 1.68 -17.80 -18.23
C ILE A 251 2.46 -18.08 -16.93
N ALA A 252 3.37 -19.04 -16.97
CA ALA A 252 4.20 -19.34 -15.81
C ALA A 252 5.12 -18.16 -15.48
N TRP A 253 5.16 -17.79 -14.22
CA TRP A 253 6.05 -16.78 -13.66
C TRP A 253 6.75 -17.31 -12.40
N LYS A 254 7.88 -16.73 -12.05
CA LYS A 254 8.74 -17.19 -10.96
C LYS A 254 8.80 -16.12 -9.88
N ASN A 255 8.48 -16.49 -8.64
CA ASN A 255 8.68 -15.58 -7.51
C ASN A 255 10.18 -15.25 -7.38
N PRO A 256 10.59 -13.97 -7.52
CA PRO A 256 12.01 -13.61 -7.56
C PRO A 256 12.74 -13.78 -6.22
N PHE A 257 12.01 -13.97 -5.12
CA PHE A 257 12.58 -14.09 -3.78
C PHE A 257 12.64 -15.53 -3.26
N THR A 258 11.75 -16.39 -3.73
CA THR A 258 11.65 -17.80 -3.27
C THR A 258 11.89 -18.81 -4.38
N GLU A 259 11.99 -18.35 -5.62
CA GLU A 259 12.12 -19.16 -6.83
C GLU A 259 10.92 -20.10 -7.13
N ALA A 260 9.86 -20.01 -6.35
CA ALA A 260 8.64 -20.78 -6.58
C ALA A 260 7.99 -20.37 -7.91
N VAL A 261 7.54 -21.35 -8.69
CA VAL A 261 6.87 -21.13 -9.96
C VAL A 261 5.35 -21.13 -9.72
N SER A 262 4.66 -20.12 -10.23
CA SER A 262 3.21 -20.00 -10.24
C SER A 262 2.69 -19.76 -11.66
N ARG A 263 1.39 -19.97 -11.86
CA ARG A 263 0.63 -19.58 -13.05
C ARG A 263 -0.56 -18.70 -12.69
N GLU A 264 -0.67 -18.30 -11.44
CA GLU A 264 -1.77 -17.46 -10.98
C GLU A 264 -1.83 -16.18 -11.80
N SER A 265 -3.05 -15.76 -12.12
CA SER A 265 -3.36 -14.40 -12.53
C SER A 265 -3.34 -13.48 -11.30
N PHE A 266 -3.23 -12.17 -11.51
CA PHE A 266 -3.26 -11.21 -10.42
C PHE A 266 -4.57 -11.25 -9.59
N PRO A 267 -5.78 -11.39 -10.19
CA PRO A 267 -7.00 -11.64 -9.41
C PRO A 267 -6.91 -12.88 -8.50
N GLU A 268 -6.28 -13.97 -8.95
CA GLU A 268 -6.10 -15.16 -8.08
C GLU A 268 -5.09 -14.90 -6.96
N VAL A 269 -4.04 -14.11 -7.20
CA VAL A 269 -3.12 -13.64 -6.16
C VAL A 269 -3.87 -12.77 -5.14
N PHE A 270 -4.75 -11.88 -5.60
CA PHE A 270 -5.60 -11.04 -4.75
C PHE A 270 -6.55 -11.90 -3.89
N ASP A 271 -7.22 -12.88 -4.46
CA ASP A 271 -8.14 -13.75 -3.74
C ASP A 271 -7.39 -14.62 -2.69
N ARG A 272 -6.22 -15.14 -3.02
CA ARG A 272 -5.33 -15.83 -2.08
C ARG A 272 -4.85 -14.92 -0.95
N ALA A 273 -4.57 -13.66 -1.24
CA ALA A 273 -4.22 -12.66 -0.23
C ALA A 273 -5.37 -12.39 0.74
N LEU A 274 -6.64 -12.42 0.29
CA LEU A 274 -7.80 -12.31 1.18
C LEU A 274 -7.89 -13.47 2.17
N GLU A 275 -7.61 -14.70 1.74
CA GLU A 275 -7.55 -15.86 2.64
C GLU A 275 -6.40 -15.75 3.63
N ASP A 276 -5.27 -15.21 3.19
CA ASP A 276 -4.11 -14.94 4.07
C ASP A 276 -4.44 -13.85 5.09
N TYR A 277 -5.15 -12.80 4.66
CA TYR A 277 -5.60 -11.73 5.55
C TYR A 277 -6.55 -12.24 6.65
N GLU A 278 -7.50 -13.12 6.32
CA GLU A 278 -8.41 -13.70 7.31
C GLU A 278 -7.63 -14.40 8.44
N ARG A 279 -6.62 -15.19 8.09
CA ARG A 279 -5.74 -15.87 9.06
C ARG A 279 -4.90 -14.86 9.86
N ALA A 280 -4.32 -13.86 9.18
CA ALA A 280 -3.50 -12.84 9.82
C ALA A 280 -4.31 -11.97 10.78
N ALA A 281 -5.53 -11.56 10.40
CA ALA A 281 -6.43 -10.78 11.25
C ALA A 281 -6.88 -11.55 12.50
N ALA A 282 -7.22 -12.82 12.37
CA ALA A 282 -7.55 -13.68 13.51
C ALA A 282 -6.34 -13.79 14.47
N CYS A 283 -5.15 -14.07 13.93
CA CYS A 283 -3.91 -14.14 14.70
C CYS A 283 -3.62 -12.82 15.44
N PHE A 284 -3.80 -11.67 14.79
CA PHE A 284 -3.61 -10.35 15.39
C PHE A 284 -4.58 -10.08 16.53
N VAL A 285 -5.88 -10.41 16.36
CA VAL A 285 -6.94 -10.20 17.36
C VAL A 285 -6.74 -11.11 18.57
N GLU A 286 -6.34 -12.36 18.36
CA GLU A 286 -6.10 -13.34 19.44
C GLU A 286 -4.81 -13.09 20.23
N CYS A 287 -4.10 -12.02 19.92
CA CYS A 287 -2.82 -11.68 20.57
C CYS A 287 -1.73 -12.74 20.41
N ALA A 288 -1.73 -13.46 19.30
CA ALA A 288 -0.70 -14.42 18.96
C ALA A 288 0.68 -13.77 18.74
N ASP A 289 1.70 -14.59 18.58
CA ASP A 289 3.04 -14.15 18.25
C ASP A 289 3.09 -13.41 16.90
N MET A 290 3.64 -12.21 16.88
CA MET A 290 3.75 -11.40 15.65
C MET A 290 4.74 -12.00 14.65
N GLU A 291 5.71 -12.81 15.07
CA GLU A 291 6.55 -13.56 14.13
C GLU A 291 5.74 -14.61 13.38
N GLN A 292 4.82 -15.28 14.06
CA GLN A 292 3.90 -16.21 13.42
C GLN A 292 2.96 -15.50 12.44
N LEU A 293 2.47 -14.31 12.81
CA LEU A 293 1.62 -13.50 11.93
C LEU A 293 2.35 -13.10 10.65
N THR A 294 3.58 -12.60 10.78
CA THR A 294 4.34 -12.08 9.63
C THR A 294 5.05 -13.16 8.83
N GLY A 295 5.37 -14.29 9.45
CA GLY A 295 6.22 -15.33 8.86
C GLY A 295 7.62 -14.80 8.50
N ARG A 296 8.03 -13.67 9.07
CA ARG A 296 9.26 -12.93 8.71
C ARG A 296 9.36 -12.60 7.22
N VAL A 297 8.24 -12.25 6.62
CA VAL A 297 8.19 -11.81 5.22
C VAL A 297 7.96 -10.30 5.21
N ASN A 298 8.72 -9.55 4.43
CA ASN A 298 8.51 -8.11 4.30
C ASN A 298 7.39 -7.79 3.28
N TYR A 299 7.07 -6.50 3.12
CA TYR A 299 6.02 -6.07 2.18
C TYR A 299 6.31 -6.44 0.71
N SER A 300 7.58 -6.62 0.35
CA SER A 300 7.94 -7.11 -1.00
C SER A 300 7.69 -8.60 -1.21
N GLY A 301 7.26 -9.34 -0.17
CA GLY A 301 7.15 -10.80 -0.21
C GLY A 301 8.51 -11.51 -0.05
N ARG A 302 9.56 -10.77 0.34
CA ARG A 302 10.90 -11.33 0.57
C ARG A 302 10.99 -11.89 2.00
N PRO A 303 11.42 -13.14 2.18
CA PRO A 303 11.76 -13.67 3.50
C PRO A 303 12.96 -12.94 4.11
N LEU A 304 12.88 -12.61 5.40
CA LEU A 304 13.93 -11.92 6.15
C LEU A 304 14.65 -12.89 7.09
N ALA A 305 15.96 -12.71 7.24
CA ALA A 305 16.71 -13.37 8.31
C ALA A 305 16.29 -12.76 9.68
N ALA A 306 16.52 -13.52 10.78
CA ALA A 306 16.09 -13.08 12.10
C ALA A 306 16.74 -11.74 12.53
N ASP A 307 18.00 -11.52 12.14
CA ASP A 307 18.75 -10.30 12.41
C ASP A 307 18.25 -9.12 11.56
N GLU A 308 17.82 -9.35 10.31
CA GLU A 308 17.18 -8.33 9.47
C GLU A 308 15.82 -7.90 10.03
N GLU A 309 15.07 -8.85 10.62
CA GLU A 309 13.76 -8.56 11.20
C GLU A 309 13.88 -7.72 12.47
N PHE A 310 14.89 -7.96 13.33
CA PHE A 310 14.92 -7.44 14.68
C PHE A 310 16.07 -6.47 14.96
N ASP A 311 17.24 -6.63 14.36
CA ASP A 311 18.48 -6.04 14.87
C ASP A 311 19.19 -5.07 13.92
N ARG A 312 18.89 -5.06 12.62
CA ARG A 312 19.56 -4.17 11.69
C ARG A 312 18.83 -2.85 11.50
N GLU A 313 19.57 -1.76 11.69
CA GLU A 313 19.25 -0.44 11.15
C GLU A 313 19.65 -0.43 9.66
N GLU A 314 18.71 -0.22 8.76
CA GLU A 314 18.98 0.05 7.35
C GLU A 314 18.83 1.54 7.04
#